data_84ca99e9b260d1f5698c152df290c158
#
_entry.id   84ca99e9b260d1f5698c152df290c158
#
_cell.length_a   1.000
_cell.length_b   1.000
_cell.length_c   1.000
_cell.angle_alpha   90.00
_cell.angle_beta   90.00
_cell.angle_gamma   90.00
#
_symmetry.space_group_name_H-M   'P 1'
#
loop_
_entity.id
_entity.type
_entity.pdbx_description
1 polymer ?
#
loop_
_entity_poly.entity_id
_entity_poly.type
_entity_poly.pdbx_seq_one_letter_code
_entity_poly.pdbx_strand_id
1 'polypeptide(L)'
;SDERKITDDYVMITGKRSHCVNHGVERTYTFENDKKQLLQFTLRVYNDGVAFRYQLPQHIDATKGKTEILLSEHTTYNIPQGTKRWMQTYDPTSYERFYPLITDGSLPNESKKFDWGYPSLIEAAQEQFVLITEAGLRRDHAASYLNNKVKPHQYQVTYGDKSLPIKAGYTSPWRVLITGTMADIVESTLVTDVSDPSEMTSTDWINPAPASWIYWAYNHGSKDYKIVKEYADLAVDMKWPYLLIDWEWDVMGNGGNIDDALRY
;
A
#
# COMPACT_ATOMS: atom_id res chain seq x y z
N SER A 1 19.65 14.36 17.19
CA SER A 1 18.84 14.13 15.96
C SER A 1 19.74 14.39 14.76
N ASP A 2 19.73 13.46 13.83
CA ASP A 2 20.49 13.57 12.60
C ASP A 2 19.57 14.06 11.49
N GLU A 3 20.04 15.02 10.70
CA GLU A 3 19.31 15.57 9.56
C GLU A 3 20.10 15.31 8.28
N ARG A 4 19.41 14.85 7.23
CA ARG A 4 19.98 14.72 5.90
C ARG A 4 19.04 15.24 4.82
N LYS A 5 19.60 15.76 3.75
CA LYS A 5 18.85 16.03 2.52
C LYS A 5 18.70 14.75 1.71
N ILE A 6 17.54 14.59 1.10
CA ILE A 6 17.23 13.54 0.15
C ILE A 6 17.31 14.16 -1.24
N THR A 7 18.05 13.53 -2.16
CA THR A 7 18.22 13.96 -3.57
C THR A 7 18.39 12.73 -4.45
N ASP A 8 17.50 11.75 -4.30
CA ASP A 8 17.60 10.42 -4.89
C ASP A 8 16.61 10.28 -6.04
N ASP A 9 16.85 10.95 -7.16
CA ASP A 9 16.01 10.84 -8.35
C ASP A 9 16.10 9.44 -8.96
N TYR A 10 15.00 8.95 -9.53
CA TYR A 10 14.92 7.61 -10.09
C TYR A 10 13.98 7.53 -11.29
N VAL A 11 14.05 6.42 -12.01
CA VAL A 11 13.21 6.15 -13.17
C VAL A 11 12.28 4.98 -12.89
N MET A 12 10.98 5.19 -13.15
CA MET A 12 9.96 4.16 -13.11
C MET A 12 9.70 3.64 -14.52
N ILE A 13 9.69 2.33 -14.69
CA ILE A 13 9.36 1.68 -15.96
C ILE A 13 7.85 1.63 -16.21
N THR A 14 7.04 1.80 -15.17
CA THR A 14 5.57 1.87 -15.22
C THR A 14 5.10 2.97 -14.28
N GLY A 15 3.81 3.30 -14.33
CA GLY A 15 3.17 4.26 -13.45
C GLY A 15 2.85 5.58 -14.15
N LYS A 16 2.47 6.56 -13.36
CA LYS A 16 2.00 7.88 -13.85
C LYS A 16 3.12 8.81 -14.33
N ARG A 17 4.37 8.52 -13.94
CA ARG A 17 5.53 9.37 -14.23
C ARG A 17 6.77 8.48 -14.40
N SER A 18 7.52 8.70 -15.48
CA SER A 18 8.74 7.94 -15.73
C SER A 18 9.92 8.48 -14.89
N HIS A 19 10.21 9.76 -14.97
CA HIS A 19 11.28 10.40 -14.19
C HIS A 19 10.70 10.98 -12.90
N CYS A 20 11.08 10.42 -11.76
CA CYS A 20 10.65 10.83 -10.43
C CYS A 20 11.74 11.63 -9.74
N VAL A 21 11.37 12.82 -9.25
CA VAL A 21 12.25 13.71 -8.48
C VAL A 21 11.97 13.46 -7.01
N ASN A 22 12.94 12.87 -6.30
CA ASN A 22 12.85 12.54 -4.89
C ASN A 22 13.70 13.52 -4.08
N HIS A 23 13.12 14.67 -3.75
CA HIS A 23 13.78 15.73 -3.00
C HIS A 23 13.04 16.03 -1.71
N GLY A 24 13.71 15.87 -0.59
CA GLY A 24 13.13 16.11 0.74
C GLY A 24 14.17 16.27 1.83
N VAL A 25 13.70 16.37 3.04
CA VAL A 25 14.52 16.41 4.25
C VAL A 25 14.11 15.28 5.18
N GLU A 26 15.08 14.52 5.65
CA GLU A 26 14.89 13.47 6.64
C GLU A 26 15.49 13.89 7.98
N ARG A 27 14.76 13.63 9.05
CA ARG A 27 15.26 13.77 10.41
C ARG A 27 14.90 12.56 11.26
N THR A 28 15.89 12.02 11.97
CA THR A 28 15.70 10.90 12.90
C THR A 28 15.86 11.37 14.32
N TYR A 29 14.89 11.02 15.17
CA TYR A 29 14.89 11.25 16.60
C TYR A 29 15.03 9.92 17.32
N THR A 30 15.93 9.86 18.32
CA THR A 30 16.11 8.67 19.16
C THR A 30 15.57 8.96 20.56
N PHE A 31 14.70 8.08 21.02
CA PHE A 31 14.13 8.11 22.35
C PHE A 31 14.63 6.89 23.14
N GLU A 32 14.86 7.08 24.43
CA GLU A 32 15.27 6.04 25.35
C GLU A 32 14.28 6.04 26.53
N ASN A 33 13.79 4.86 26.91
CA ASN A 33 12.95 4.72 28.09
C ASN A 33 13.80 4.40 29.34
N ASP A 34 13.16 4.33 30.51
CA ASP A 34 13.84 4.05 31.80
C ASP A 34 14.55 2.68 31.84
N LYS A 35 14.17 1.76 30.96
CA LYS A 35 14.78 0.43 30.79
C LYS A 35 15.93 0.42 29.77
N LYS A 36 16.37 1.59 29.32
CA LYS A 36 17.42 1.75 28.29
C LYS A 36 17.05 1.16 26.91
N GLN A 37 15.76 1.03 26.67
CA GLN A 37 15.28 0.59 25.36
C GLN A 37 15.14 1.79 24.44
N LEU A 38 15.56 1.62 23.19
CA LEU A 38 15.58 2.67 22.19
C LEU A 38 14.41 2.55 21.23
N LEU A 39 13.82 3.68 20.88
CA LEU A 39 12.89 3.87 19.79
C LEU A 39 13.43 4.98 18.90
N GLN A 40 13.55 4.73 17.62
CA GLN A 40 13.80 5.77 16.62
C GLN A 40 12.53 6.13 15.90
N PHE A 41 12.32 7.43 15.70
CA PHE A 41 11.27 8.01 14.90
C PHE A 41 11.92 8.78 13.76
N THR A 42 11.73 8.32 12.54
CA THR A 42 12.23 8.97 11.32
C THR A 42 11.10 9.70 10.63
N LEU A 43 11.28 10.98 10.38
CA LEU A 43 10.37 11.86 9.65
C LEU A 43 11.03 12.30 8.35
N ARG A 44 10.31 12.19 7.24
CA ARG A 44 10.64 12.79 5.94
C ARG A 44 9.61 13.85 5.59
N VAL A 45 10.09 15.00 5.11
CA VAL A 45 9.25 16.12 4.68
C VAL A 45 9.57 16.45 3.23
N TYR A 46 8.51 16.54 2.44
CA TYR A 46 8.51 16.84 1.01
C TYR A 46 7.58 18.02 0.71
N ASN A 47 7.63 18.55 -0.50
CA ASN A 47 6.73 19.64 -0.90
C ASN A 47 5.25 19.22 -0.98
N ASP A 48 5.00 17.95 -1.27
CA ASP A 48 3.68 17.34 -1.45
C ASP A 48 3.25 16.47 -0.26
N GLY A 49 3.99 16.46 0.86
CA GLY A 49 3.57 15.72 2.03
C GLY A 49 4.67 15.35 3.02
N VAL A 50 4.31 14.44 3.90
CA VAL A 50 5.22 13.93 4.94
C VAL A 50 5.09 12.41 5.05
N ALA A 51 6.19 11.78 5.45
CA ALA A 51 6.18 10.37 5.81
C ALA A 51 6.96 10.14 7.09
N PHE A 52 6.51 9.20 7.92
CA PHE A 52 7.25 8.83 9.12
C PHE A 52 7.19 7.33 9.36
N ARG A 53 8.19 6.81 10.07
CA ARG A 53 8.25 5.43 10.50
C ARG A 53 8.92 5.28 11.84
N TYR A 54 8.70 4.13 12.46
CA TYR A 54 9.34 3.72 13.71
C TYR A 54 10.42 2.68 13.42
N GLN A 55 11.49 2.71 14.21
CA GLN A 55 12.54 1.71 14.19
C GLN A 55 12.90 1.29 15.60
N LEU A 56 13.12 -0.01 15.80
CA LEU A 56 13.51 -0.62 17.06
C LEU A 56 14.95 -1.17 16.92
N PRO A 57 15.99 -0.33 17.11
CA PRO A 57 17.35 -0.69 16.70
C PRO A 57 18.01 -1.77 17.58
N GLN A 58 17.61 -1.92 18.85
CA GLN A 58 18.34 -2.74 19.82
C GLN A 58 17.46 -3.53 20.78
N HIS A 59 16.19 -3.80 20.45
CA HIS A 59 15.27 -4.44 21.40
C HIS A 59 15.40 -5.95 21.50
N ILE A 60 16.04 -6.58 20.54
CA ILE A 60 16.13 -8.02 20.49
C ILE A 60 17.52 -8.43 20.92
N ASP A 61 17.62 -9.12 22.04
CA ASP A 61 18.85 -9.77 22.44
C ASP A 61 19.17 -10.89 21.44
N ALA A 62 19.84 -10.52 20.36
CA ALA A 62 20.23 -11.43 19.28
C ALA A 62 21.09 -12.59 19.78
N THR A 63 21.73 -12.44 20.96
CA THR A 63 22.55 -13.50 21.56
C THR A 63 21.72 -14.63 22.18
N LYS A 64 20.43 -14.36 22.45
CA LYS A 64 19.52 -15.34 23.07
C LYS A 64 18.54 -16.00 22.09
N GLY A 65 18.60 -15.64 20.80
CA GLY A 65 17.70 -16.21 19.77
C GLY A 65 16.21 -15.97 20.02
N LYS A 66 15.86 -15.02 20.88
CA LYS A 66 14.46 -14.70 21.20
C LYS A 66 13.87 -13.75 20.15
N THR A 67 12.76 -14.13 19.59
CA THR A 67 11.90 -13.28 18.79
C THR A 67 11.05 -12.44 19.75
N GLU A 68 11.03 -11.13 19.57
CA GLU A 68 10.09 -10.26 20.27
C GLU A 68 8.79 -10.16 19.49
N ILE A 69 7.73 -9.79 20.19
CA ILE A 69 6.39 -9.67 19.61
C ILE A 69 5.97 -8.21 19.68
N LEU A 70 5.71 -7.62 18.52
CA LEU A 70 5.04 -6.34 18.40
C LEU A 70 3.54 -6.57 18.52
N LEU A 71 2.92 -6.00 19.56
CA LEU A 71 1.51 -6.20 19.86
C LEU A 71 0.62 -5.15 19.22
N SER A 72 1.09 -3.91 19.11
CA SER A 72 0.30 -2.79 18.59
C SER A 72 1.17 -1.60 18.20
N GLU A 73 0.59 -0.75 17.37
CA GLU A 73 1.04 0.61 17.06
C GLU A 73 -0.05 1.59 17.53
N HIS A 74 0.36 2.69 18.17
CA HIS A 74 -0.57 3.68 18.69
C HIS A 74 -0.64 4.97 17.86
N THR A 75 -0.16 4.93 16.62
CA THR A 75 -0.34 6.03 15.66
C THR A 75 -1.82 6.27 15.43
N THR A 76 -2.25 7.52 15.55
CA THR A 76 -3.65 7.91 15.37
C THR A 76 -3.77 9.17 14.52
N TYR A 77 -4.80 9.20 13.68
CA TYR A 77 -5.19 10.36 12.90
C TYR A 77 -6.49 10.92 13.47
N ASN A 78 -6.47 12.17 13.93
CA ASN A 78 -7.66 12.84 14.44
C ASN A 78 -8.32 13.61 13.29
N ILE A 79 -9.50 13.16 12.87
CA ILE A 79 -10.27 13.78 11.80
C ILE A 79 -11.53 14.39 12.42
N PRO A 80 -11.66 15.73 12.48
CA PRO A 80 -12.79 16.39 13.11
C PRO A 80 -14.14 15.99 12.52
N GLN A 81 -15.18 16.08 13.32
CA GLN A 81 -16.56 15.94 12.85
C GLN A 81 -16.87 16.96 11.75
N GLY A 82 -17.66 16.58 10.76
CA GLY A 82 -18.01 17.42 9.63
C GLY A 82 -16.96 17.43 8.50
N THR A 83 -15.73 16.98 8.77
CA THR A 83 -14.70 16.86 7.74
C THR A 83 -15.07 15.76 6.75
N LYS A 84 -15.14 16.09 5.48
CA LYS A 84 -15.40 15.11 4.42
C LYS A 84 -14.23 14.15 4.27
N ARG A 85 -14.55 12.88 4.13
CA ARG A 85 -13.56 11.81 3.92
C ARG A 85 -14.13 10.71 3.05
N TRP A 86 -13.29 10.17 2.17
CA TRP A 86 -13.59 9.04 1.31
C TRP A 86 -12.69 7.89 1.75
N MET A 87 -13.30 6.86 2.27
CA MET A 87 -12.62 5.72 2.86
C MET A 87 -13.31 4.43 2.46
N GLN A 88 -12.55 3.41 2.08
CA GLN A 88 -13.12 2.09 1.81
C GLN A 88 -13.13 1.22 3.06
N THR A 89 -14.04 0.27 3.09
CA THR A 89 -14.01 -0.81 4.09
C THR A 89 -12.77 -1.66 3.90
N TYR A 90 -12.03 -1.93 4.99
CA TYR A 90 -10.95 -2.91 4.95
C TYR A 90 -11.51 -4.30 4.73
N ASP A 91 -11.02 -4.97 3.71
CA ASP A 91 -11.35 -6.35 3.38
C ASP A 91 -10.03 -7.12 3.24
N PRO A 92 -9.78 -8.18 4.05
CA PRO A 92 -8.53 -8.94 3.98
C PRO A 92 -8.42 -9.80 2.71
N THR A 93 -9.50 -9.94 1.95
CA THR A 93 -9.56 -10.79 0.77
C THR A 93 -9.66 -10.02 -0.55
N SER A 94 -9.98 -8.74 -0.49
CA SER A 94 -10.23 -7.90 -1.66
C SER A 94 -9.93 -6.43 -1.36
N TYR A 95 -9.55 -5.68 -2.40
CA TYR A 95 -9.39 -4.21 -2.34
C TYR A 95 -10.46 -3.48 -3.16
N GLU A 96 -11.48 -4.19 -3.63
CA GLU A 96 -12.48 -3.72 -4.60
C GLU A 96 -13.74 -3.17 -3.92
N ARG A 97 -13.57 -2.37 -2.86
CA ARG A 97 -14.67 -1.74 -2.16
C ARG A 97 -14.84 -0.29 -2.60
N PHE A 98 -16.08 0.19 -2.54
CA PHE A 98 -16.36 1.60 -2.81
C PHE A 98 -15.79 2.51 -1.71
N TYR A 99 -15.57 3.76 -2.06
CA TYR A 99 -15.14 4.83 -1.17
C TYR A 99 -16.32 5.77 -0.86
N PRO A 100 -17.21 5.42 0.05
CA PRO A 100 -18.32 6.29 0.41
C PRO A 100 -17.82 7.59 1.02
N LEU A 101 -18.54 8.69 0.74
CA LEU A 101 -18.34 9.95 1.44
C LEU A 101 -18.88 9.83 2.87
N ILE A 102 -18.05 10.17 3.84
CA ILE A 102 -18.37 10.18 5.27
C ILE A 102 -18.03 11.55 5.84
N THR A 103 -18.84 12.05 6.76
CA THR A 103 -18.62 13.34 7.44
C THR A 103 -18.61 13.23 8.96
N ASP A 104 -18.88 12.05 9.47
CA ASP A 104 -18.97 11.75 10.91
C ASP A 104 -17.97 10.65 11.30
N GLY A 105 -18.05 10.18 12.52
CA GLY A 105 -17.23 9.08 13.04
C GLY A 105 -17.84 7.70 12.88
N SER A 106 -18.71 7.49 11.89
CA SER A 106 -19.33 6.19 11.65
C SER A 106 -18.30 5.11 11.33
N LEU A 107 -18.69 3.86 11.55
CA LEU A 107 -17.93 2.68 11.15
C LEU A 107 -18.28 2.27 9.71
N PRO A 108 -17.45 1.46 9.05
CA PRO A 108 -17.66 1.08 7.64
C PRO A 108 -19.00 0.39 7.37
N ASN A 109 -19.57 -0.26 8.37
CA ASN A 109 -20.91 -0.79 8.32
C ASN A 109 -21.54 -0.89 9.72
N GLU A 110 -22.86 -1.05 9.76
CA GLU A 110 -23.65 -1.13 11.00
C GLU A 110 -23.26 -2.31 11.91
N SER A 111 -22.67 -3.37 11.37
CA SER A 111 -22.30 -4.57 12.14
C SER A 111 -21.08 -4.40 13.03
N LYS A 112 -20.34 -3.28 12.93
CA LYS A 112 -19.11 -2.99 13.67
C LYS A 112 -18.00 -4.04 13.50
N LYS A 113 -18.09 -4.89 12.48
CA LYS A 113 -17.14 -5.98 12.23
C LYS A 113 -15.95 -5.53 11.39
N PHE A 114 -16.12 -4.46 10.62
CA PHE A 114 -15.15 -4.00 9.65
C PHE A 114 -14.42 -2.75 10.17
N ASP A 115 -13.31 -2.48 9.54
CA ASP A 115 -12.42 -1.35 9.75
C ASP A 115 -12.21 -0.60 8.43
N TRP A 116 -11.43 0.47 8.44
CA TRP A 116 -11.17 1.29 7.26
C TRP A 116 -9.84 0.89 6.60
N GLY A 117 -9.87 0.72 5.27
CA GLY A 117 -8.69 0.44 4.48
C GLY A 117 -7.96 1.70 3.99
N TYR A 118 -6.78 1.50 3.48
CA TYR A 118 -6.01 2.51 2.75
C TYR A 118 -6.30 2.45 1.24
N PRO A 119 -6.05 3.55 0.51
CA PRO A 119 -5.81 4.91 1.00
C PRO A 119 -7.09 5.55 1.56
N SER A 120 -6.93 6.58 2.40
CA SER A 120 -8.04 7.36 2.95
C SER A 120 -7.86 8.82 2.54
N LEU A 121 -8.81 9.37 1.78
CA LEU A 121 -8.77 10.75 1.31
C LEU A 121 -9.63 11.65 2.21
N ILE A 122 -9.10 12.79 2.61
CA ILE A 122 -9.72 13.74 3.53
C ILE A 122 -9.66 15.12 2.92
N GLU A 123 -10.80 15.85 2.87
CA GLU A 123 -10.84 17.27 2.54
C GLU A 123 -10.64 18.07 3.84
N ALA A 124 -9.39 18.39 4.16
CA ALA A 124 -9.02 19.07 5.41
C ALA A 124 -9.47 20.55 5.42
N ALA A 125 -9.53 21.20 4.26
CA ALA A 125 -10.09 22.50 4.01
C ALA A 125 -10.65 22.54 2.57
N GLN A 126 -11.32 23.63 2.20
CA GLN A 126 -11.85 23.76 0.84
C GLN A 126 -10.73 23.56 -0.20
N GLU A 127 -10.90 22.58 -1.09
CA GLU A 127 -9.95 22.20 -2.15
C GLU A 127 -8.54 21.84 -1.64
N GLN A 128 -8.41 21.55 -0.35
CA GLN A 128 -7.16 21.08 0.26
C GLN A 128 -7.37 19.69 0.84
N PHE A 129 -6.60 18.75 0.35
CA PHE A 129 -6.75 17.34 0.68
C PHE A 129 -5.55 16.78 1.42
N VAL A 130 -5.81 15.72 2.18
CA VAL A 130 -4.80 14.85 2.78
C VAL A 130 -5.14 13.42 2.40
N LEU A 131 -4.23 12.73 1.73
CA LEU A 131 -4.32 11.31 1.48
C LEU A 131 -3.46 10.57 2.50
N ILE A 132 -4.10 9.73 3.31
CA ILE A 132 -3.41 8.88 4.29
C ILE A 132 -3.22 7.50 3.67
N THR A 133 -1.99 7.02 3.66
CA THR A 133 -1.64 5.68 3.20
C THR A 133 -0.38 5.16 3.88
N GLU A 134 0.10 4.00 3.46
CA GLU A 134 1.38 3.43 3.89
C GLU A 134 2.24 3.07 2.68
N ALA A 135 3.55 2.98 2.90
CA ALA A 135 4.52 2.66 1.86
C ALA A 135 5.70 1.85 2.42
N GLY A 136 6.52 1.32 1.52
CA GLY A 136 7.71 0.55 1.90
C GLY A 136 7.37 -0.74 2.65
N LEU A 137 6.26 -1.41 2.29
CA LEU A 137 5.88 -2.68 2.87
C LEU A 137 6.87 -3.78 2.46
N ARG A 138 7.28 -4.57 3.44
CA ARG A 138 8.22 -5.67 3.27
C ARG A 138 7.62 -6.98 3.80
N ARG A 139 8.31 -8.09 3.53
CA ARG A 139 7.86 -9.44 3.93
C ARG A 139 7.65 -9.61 5.45
N ASP A 140 8.38 -8.85 6.27
CA ASP A 140 8.32 -8.88 7.73
C ASP A 140 7.32 -7.89 8.33
N HIS A 141 6.52 -7.24 7.49
CA HIS A 141 5.44 -6.34 7.92
C HIS A 141 4.10 -7.06 7.94
N ALA A 142 3.24 -6.71 8.91
CA ALA A 142 1.84 -7.07 8.90
C ALA A 142 1.03 -6.04 8.11
N ALA A 143 -0.03 -6.48 7.44
CA ALA A 143 -1.04 -5.59 6.88
C ALA A 143 -1.66 -4.73 7.98
N SER A 144 -1.87 -3.46 7.70
CA SER A 144 -2.50 -2.55 8.65
C SER A 144 -3.76 -1.90 8.06
N TYR A 145 -4.60 -1.40 8.94
CA TYR A 145 -5.85 -0.71 8.65
C TYR A 145 -6.13 0.35 9.68
N LEU A 146 -7.15 1.18 9.48
CA LEU A 146 -7.54 2.24 10.41
C LEU A 146 -8.76 1.83 11.23
N ASN A 147 -8.70 2.04 12.53
CA ASN A 147 -9.75 1.68 13.48
C ASN A 147 -10.22 2.90 14.30
N ASN A 148 -11.51 3.20 14.26
CA ASN A 148 -12.12 4.27 15.04
C ASN A 148 -13.20 3.79 16.02
N LYS A 149 -13.17 2.51 16.41
CA LYS A 149 -14.17 1.89 17.32
C LYS A 149 -14.14 2.45 18.73
N VAL A 150 -12.96 2.87 19.19
CA VAL A 150 -12.81 3.42 20.56
C VAL A 150 -13.24 4.89 20.63
N LYS A 151 -12.83 5.68 19.62
CA LYS A 151 -13.17 7.11 19.53
C LYS A 151 -13.56 7.43 18.08
N PRO A 152 -14.79 7.86 17.81
CA PRO A 152 -15.35 8.02 16.46
C PRO A 152 -14.52 8.89 15.51
N HIS A 153 -13.78 9.88 16.03
CA HIS A 153 -12.98 10.80 15.24
C HIS A 153 -11.47 10.55 15.32
N GLN A 154 -11.07 9.45 15.96
CA GLN A 154 -9.67 9.06 16.11
C GLN A 154 -9.44 7.71 15.41
N TYR A 155 -8.73 7.76 14.32
CA TYR A 155 -8.42 6.62 13.46
C TYR A 155 -7.04 6.08 13.85
N GLN A 156 -7.02 4.97 14.56
CA GLN A 156 -5.79 4.32 15.00
C GLN A 156 -5.31 3.30 13.98
N VAL A 157 -4.01 3.30 13.69
CA VAL A 157 -3.36 2.23 12.94
C VAL A 157 -3.44 0.94 13.75
N THR A 158 -3.94 -0.11 13.12
CA THR A 158 -4.14 -1.42 13.73
C THR A 158 -3.63 -2.50 12.77
N TYR A 159 -3.01 -3.53 13.29
CA TYR A 159 -2.52 -4.65 12.50
C TYR A 159 -3.60 -5.72 12.31
N GLY A 160 -3.61 -6.37 11.15
CA GLY A 160 -4.44 -7.54 10.88
C GLY A 160 -4.08 -8.72 11.78
N ASP A 161 -2.78 -8.89 12.07
CA ASP A 161 -2.26 -9.89 12.99
C ASP A 161 -2.29 -9.37 14.43
N LYS A 162 -2.72 -10.23 15.35
CA LYS A 162 -2.78 -9.90 16.79
C LYS A 162 -1.39 -9.82 17.44
N SER A 163 -0.40 -10.38 16.81
CA SER A 163 0.99 -10.36 17.27
C SER A 163 1.91 -10.51 16.06
N LEU A 164 2.88 -9.63 15.94
CA LEU A 164 3.86 -9.65 14.86
C LEU A 164 5.23 -10.02 15.42
N PRO A 165 5.80 -11.18 15.06
CA PRO A 165 7.17 -11.52 15.40
C PRO A 165 8.15 -10.56 14.72
N ILE A 166 8.98 -9.89 15.49
CA ILE A 166 9.95 -8.92 15.00
C ILE A 166 11.39 -9.33 15.33
N LYS A 167 12.32 -8.90 14.50
CA LYS A 167 13.76 -9.11 14.66
C LYS A 167 14.46 -7.80 15.06
N ALA A 168 15.69 -7.92 15.50
CA ALA A 168 16.55 -6.76 15.77
C ALA A 168 16.63 -5.87 14.53
N GLY A 169 16.53 -4.57 14.74
CA GLY A 169 16.52 -3.59 13.66
C GLY A 169 15.19 -3.46 12.91
N TYR A 170 14.09 -4.00 13.45
CA TYR A 170 12.77 -3.84 12.86
C TYR A 170 12.45 -2.38 12.56
N THR A 171 11.92 -2.12 11.37
CA THR A 171 11.35 -0.84 10.97
C THR A 171 9.89 -1.04 10.57
N SER A 172 9.00 -0.16 11.00
CA SER A 172 7.61 -0.18 10.51
C SER A 172 7.53 0.22 9.04
N PRO A 173 6.42 -0.07 8.33
CA PRO A 173 6.09 0.64 7.10
C PRO A 173 6.11 2.16 7.32
N TRP A 174 6.30 2.90 6.24
CA TRP A 174 6.11 4.34 6.26
C TRP A 174 4.62 4.67 6.41
N ARG A 175 4.29 5.59 7.30
CA ARG A 175 3.00 6.26 7.38
C ARG A 175 3.10 7.52 6.53
N VAL A 176 2.31 7.58 5.47
CA VAL A 176 2.42 8.60 4.43
C VAL A 176 1.18 9.49 4.44
N LEU A 177 1.39 10.80 4.45
CA LEU A 177 0.37 11.82 4.30
C LEU A 177 0.75 12.69 3.11
N ILE A 178 0.05 12.50 1.98
CA ILE A 178 0.18 13.37 0.82
C ILE A 178 -0.78 14.54 0.99
N THR A 179 -0.32 15.77 0.76
CA THR A 179 -1.11 16.98 1.03
C THR A 179 -1.08 17.92 -0.16
N GLY A 180 -2.20 18.57 -0.44
CA GLY A 180 -2.32 19.57 -1.50
C GLY A 180 -3.70 19.62 -2.12
N THR A 181 -3.78 20.18 -3.32
CA THR A 181 -4.96 20.11 -4.16
C THR A 181 -5.21 18.71 -4.66
N MET A 182 -6.36 18.44 -5.28
CA MET A 182 -6.62 17.13 -5.91
C MET A 182 -5.57 16.79 -6.99
N ALA A 183 -5.10 17.78 -7.73
CA ALA A 183 -4.04 17.58 -8.72
C ALA A 183 -2.73 17.14 -8.05
N ASP A 184 -2.33 17.80 -6.96
CA ASP A 184 -1.12 17.44 -6.21
C ASP A 184 -1.22 15.99 -5.67
N ILE A 185 -2.39 15.60 -5.13
CA ILE A 185 -2.63 14.21 -4.67
C ILE A 185 -2.45 13.21 -5.80
N VAL A 186 -3.03 13.51 -6.99
CA VAL A 186 -2.96 12.60 -8.14
C VAL A 186 -1.54 12.52 -8.71
N GLU A 187 -0.81 13.63 -8.73
CA GLU A 187 0.53 13.70 -9.31
C GLU A 187 1.64 13.20 -8.37
N SER A 188 1.41 13.21 -7.04
CA SER A 188 2.42 12.83 -6.05
C SER A 188 3.01 11.43 -6.30
N THR A 189 4.31 11.32 -6.18
CA THR A 189 5.08 10.07 -6.18
C THR A 189 5.56 9.67 -4.78
N LEU A 190 5.07 10.33 -3.74
CA LEU A 190 5.58 10.19 -2.37
C LEU A 190 5.59 8.75 -1.85
N VAL A 191 4.64 7.91 -2.26
CA VAL A 191 4.62 6.49 -1.89
C VAL A 191 5.86 5.75 -2.42
N THR A 192 6.26 6.01 -3.65
CA THR A 192 7.47 5.42 -4.24
C THR A 192 8.74 6.11 -3.76
N ASP A 193 8.69 7.44 -3.53
CA ASP A 193 9.85 8.22 -3.06
C ASP A 193 10.36 7.78 -1.68
N VAL A 194 9.47 7.31 -0.80
CA VAL A 194 9.86 6.83 0.54
C VAL A 194 10.12 5.32 0.58
N SER A 195 9.74 4.59 -0.45
CA SER A 195 9.97 3.15 -0.55
C SER A 195 11.43 2.84 -0.85
N ASP A 196 11.88 1.67 -0.41
CA ASP A 196 13.23 1.22 -0.71
C ASP A 196 13.38 1.00 -2.24
N PRO A 197 14.55 1.25 -2.82
CA PRO A 197 14.80 1.00 -4.23
C PRO A 197 14.67 -0.49 -4.55
N SER A 198 14.47 -0.81 -5.85
CA SER A 198 14.41 -2.19 -6.31
C SER A 198 15.70 -2.95 -5.98
N GLU A 199 15.58 -4.15 -5.45
CA GLU A 199 16.71 -5.08 -5.23
C GLU A 199 17.05 -5.89 -6.48
N MET A 200 16.30 -5.72 -7.59
CA MET A 200 16.56 -6.44 -8.84
C MET A 200 17.81 -5.92 -9.52
N THR A 201 18.68 -6.85 -9.90
CA THR A 201 19.95 -6.52 -10.59
C THR A 201 19.76 -6.12 -12.06
N SER A 202 18.70 -6.58 -12.70
CA SER A 202 18.28 -6.17 -14.05
C SER A 202 16.76 -6.22 -14.18
N THR A 203 16.22 -5.24 -14.88
CA THR A 203 14.80 -5.13 -15.25
C THR A 203 14.58 -5.16 -16.77
N ASP A 204 15.61 -5.50 -17.56
CA ASP A 204 15.59 -5.45 -19.02
C ASP A 204 14.56 -6.37 -19.65
N TRP A 205 14.15 -7.41 -18.92
CA TRP A 205 13.11 -8.35 -19.33
C TRP A 205 11.68 -7.82 -19.10
N ILE A 206 11.51 -6.75 -18.33
CA ILE A 206 10.20 -6.14 -18.05
C ILE A 206 9.85 -5.21 -19.22
N ASN A 207 8.85 -5.57 -19.98
CA ASN A 207 8.37 -4.78 -21.11
C ASN A 207 6.91 -4.38 -20.87
N PRO A 208 6.63 -3.20 -20.31
CA PRO A 208 5.26 -2.73 -20.07
C PRO A 208 4.52 -2.55 -21.40
N ALA A 209 3.36 -3.19 -21.50
CA ALA A 209 2.55 -3.12 -22.71
C ALA A 209 1.07 -3.47 -22.42
N PRO A 210 0.15 -3.17 -23.36
CA PRO A 210 -1.24 -3.60 -23.24
C PRO A 210 -1.37 -5.12 -23.20
N ALA A 211 -2.39 -5.60 -22.48
CA ALA A 211 -2.79 -6.99 -22.43
C ALA A 211 -4.28 -7.12 -22.71
N SER A 212 -4.68 -8.17 -23.39
CA SER A 212 -6.10 -8.55 -23.38
C SER A 212 -6.44 -9.21 -22.03
N TRP A 213 -7.61 -8.91 -21.51
CA TRP A 213 -8.05 -9.42 -20.21
C TRP A 213 -9.51 -9.84 -20.23
N ILE A 214 -9.74 -11.11 -19.93
CA ILE A 214 -11.02 -11.79 -20.12
C ILE A 214 -12.05 -11.40 -19.06
N TYR A 215 -11.61 -11.20 -17.81
CA TYR A 215 -12.47 -11.27 -16.64
C TYR A 215 -13.58 -10.21 -16.59
N TRP A 216 -13.32 -9.00 -17.09
CA TRP A 216 -14.35 -7.94 -17.08
C TRP A 216 -15.46 -8.14 -18.10
N ALA A 217 -15.20 -8.81 -19.21
CA ALA A 217 -16.23 -9.12 -20.19
C ALA A 217 -16.95 -10.43 -19.86
N TYR A 218 -16.19 -11.42 -19.40
CA TYR A 218 -16.71 -12.75 -19.05
C TYR A 218 -16.22 -13.12 -17.66
N ASN A 219 -17.06 -12.84 -16.64
CA ASN A 219 -16.79 -13.28 -15.28
C ASN A 219 -16.55 -14.80 -15.28
N HIS A 220 -15.45 -15.25 -14.68
CA HIS A 220 -14.97 -16.65 -14.73
C HIS A 220 -14.53 -17.15 -16.12
N GLY A 221 -14.27 -16.27 -17.08
CA GLY A 221 -13.86 -16.67 -18.44
C GLY A 221 -12.48 -17.34 -18.50
N SER A 222 -11.61 -17.13 -17.52
CA SER A 222 -10.28 -17.77 -17.49
C SER A 222 -10.31 -19.30 -17.35
N LYS A 223 -11.42 -19.88 -16.90
CA LYS A 223 -11.60 -21.34 -16.87
C LYS A 223 -12.15 -21.94 -18.16
N ASP A 224 -12.49 -21.13 -19.14
CA ASP A 224 -13.03 -21.58 -20.43
C ASP A 224 -11.97 -21.46 -21.52
N TYR A 225 -11.42 -22.57 -21.97
CA TYR A 225 -10.36 -22.59 -22.97
C TYR A 225 -10.77 -21.92 -24.29
N LYS A 226 -12.03 -22.01 -24.71
CA LYS A 226 -12.48 -21.37 -25.97
C LYS A 226 -12.46 -19.86 -25.85
N ILE A 227 -12.93 -19.33 -24.71
CA ILE A 227 -12.88 -17.88 -24.43
C ILE A 227 -11.44 -17.41 -24.33
N VAL A 228 -10.57 -18.15 -23.65
CA VAL A 228 -9.14 -17.82 -23.57
C VAL A 228 -8.52 -17.70 -24.97
N LYS A 229 -8.86 -18.61 -25.90
CA LYS A 229 -8.40 -18.53 -27.29
C LYS A 229 -8.91 -17.28 -28.02
N GLU A 230 -10.22 -16.96 -27.88
CA GLU A 230 -10.79 -15.75 -28.48
C GLU A 230 -10.06 -14.49 -28.01
N TYR A 231 -9.65 -14.42 -26.75
CA TYR A 231 -8.89 -13.30 -26.19
C TYR A 231 -7.40 -13.33 -26.59
N ALA A 232 -6.83 -14.50 -26.86
CA ALA A 232 -5.51 -14.60 -27.46
C ALA A 232 -5.54 -14.07 -28.90
N ASP A 233 -6.53 -14.46 -29.69
CA ASP A 233 -6.72 -13.96 -31.06
C ASP A 233 -6.95 -12.44 -31.06
N LEU A 234 -7.75 -11.90 -30.13
CA LEU A 234 -7.93 -10.46 -29.94
C LEU A 234 -6.59 -9.76 -29.65
N ALA A 235 -5.76 -10.33 -28.78
CA ALA A 235 -4.44 -9.76 -28.49
C ALA A 235 -3.57 -9.69 -29.77
N VAL A 236 -3.58 -10.74 -30.59
CA VAL A 236 -2.86 -10.78 -31.86
C VAL A 236 -3.39 -9.71 -32.82
N ASP A 237 -4.70 -9.61 -33.00
CA ASP A 237 -5.34 -8.64 -33.91
C ASP A 237 -5.04 -7.19 -33.48
N MET A 238 -5.03 -6.93 -32.18
CA MET A 238 -4.72 -5.62 -31.58
C MET A 238 -3.20 -5.36 -31.50
N LYS A 239 -2.35 -6.34 -31.81
CA LYS A 239 -0.89 -6.28 -31.63
C LYS A 239 -0.49 -6.03 -30.16
N TRP A 240 -1.25 -6.54 -29.23
CA TRP A 240 -0.89 -6.55 -27.81
C TRP A 240 -0.03 -7.78 -27.51
N PRO A 241 1.13 -7.59 -26.85
CA PRO A 241 2.05 -8.70 -26.61
C PRO A 241 1.62 -9.64 -25.49
N TYR A 242 0.56 -9.32 -24.76
CA TYR A 242 0.15 -10.09 -23.58
C TYR A 242 -1.34 -10.43 -23.57
N LEU A 243 -1.60 -11.60 -23.01
CA LEU A 243 -2.93 -12.03 -22.56
C LEU A 243 -2.85 -12.29 -21.05
N LEU A 244 -3.75 -11.68 -20.26
CA LEU A 244 -3.90 -11.96 -18.84
C LEU A 244 -4.95 -13.05 -18.65
N ILE A 245 -4.53 -14.23 -18.22
CA ILE A 245 -5.40 -15.31 -17.75
C ILE A 245 -5.50 -15.18 -16.23
N ASP A 246 -6.69 -14.84 -15.76
CA ASP A 246 -6.96 -14.51 -14.39
C ASP A 246 -7.35 -15.75 -13.55
N TRP A 247 -7.95 -15.55 -12.41
CA TRP A 247 -8.45 -16.54 -11.47
C TRP A 247 -9.17 -17.72 -12.14
N GLU A 248 -9.10 -18.91 -11.56
CA GLU A 248 -9.66 -20.18 -12.05
C GLU A 248 -8.94 -20.78 -13.29
N TRP A 249 -7.76 -20.27 -13.66
CA TRP A 249 -6.96 -20.85 -14.75
C TRP A 249 -6.57 -22.32 -14.51
N ASP A 250 -6.46 -22.72 -13.24
CA ASP A 250 -6.08 -24.07 -12.79
C ASP A 250 -7.20 -25.11 -12.99
N VAL A 251 -8.44 -24.66 -13.14
CA VAL A 251 -9.61 -25.50 -13.43
C VAL A 251 -10.14 -25.31 -14.85
N MET A 252 -9.30 -24.82 -15.76
CA MET A 252 -9.64 -24.58 -17.17
C MET A 252 -10.12 -25.86 -17.85
N GLY A 253 -11.18 -25.73 -18.64
CA GLY A 253 -11.82 -26.81 -19.39
C GLY A 253 -12.42 -26.33 -20.72
N ASN A 254 -13.47 -26.98 -21.21
CA ASN A 254 -14.18 -26.67 -22.45
C ASN A 254 -13.31 -26.82 -23.71
N GLY A 255 -12.56 -27.93 -23.78
CA GLY A 255 -11.81 -28.35 -24.97
C GLY A 255 -10.29 -28.18 -24.87
N GLY A 256 -9.79 -27.72 -23.72
CA GLY A 256 -8.38 -27.63 -23.41
C GLY A 256 -8.14 -27.23 -21.95
N ASN A 257 -6.89 -27.16 -21.56
CA ASN A 257 -6.42 -26.77 -20.22
C ASN A 257 -5.40 -25.63 -20.35
N ILE A 258 -4.80 -25.20 -19.22
CA ILE A 258 -3.81 -24.12 -19.21
C ILE A 258 -2.59 -24.43 -20.09
N ASP A 259 -2.11 -25.70 -20.12
CA ASP A 259 -0.98 -26.09 -20.96
C ASP A 259 -1.32 -26.00 -22.45
N ASP A 260 -2.58 -26.25 -22.82
CA ASP A 260 -3.06 -26.08 -24.19
C ASP A 260 -3.14 -24.60 -24.54
N ALA A 261 -3.57 -23.74 -23.61
CA ALA A 261 -3.61 -22.29 -23.80
C ALA A 261 -2.21 -21.67 -23.97
N LEU A 262 -1.23 -22.17 -23.20
CA LEU A 262 0.18 -21.72 -23.33
C LEU A 262 0.86 -22.16 -24.62
N ARG A 263 0.34 -23.18 -25.29
CA ARG A 263 0.85 -23.67 -26.58
C ARG A 263 0.16 -23.03 -27.78
N TYR A 264 -1.00 -22.50 -27.58
CA TYR A 264 -1.77 -21.81 -28.62
C TYR A 264 -1.14 -20.48 -28.98
#